data_3c984caaf9163be9a8a800deb86fde1f
#
_entry.id   3c984caaf9163be9a8a800deb86fde1f
#
_cell.length_a   1.000
_cell.length_b   1.000
_cell.length_c   1.000
_cell.angle_alpha   90.00
_cell.angle_beta   90.00
_cell.angle_gamma   90.00
#
_symmetry.space_group_name_H-M   'P 1'
#
loop_
_entity.id
_entity.type
_entity.pdbx_description
1 polymer ?
#
loop_
_entity_poly.entity_id
_entity_poly.type
_entity_poly.pdbx_seq_one_letter_code
_entity_poly.pdbx_strand_id
1 'polypeptide(L)'
;MQTRRDFVGKLAGAGALAALGGGCRVFAGADDSPAVSPPYEDVIRDRLWMWGHGGAAFDKPRHTAGIPPAEPIEMNDACRYLGIPNVCVCRYANLPKAEDCAAYLKTFKDIKRIAFSVVDGAEGSWRSKYELAKALRKDNPNLTTVWLDDFFTPQSLSRPEDLVEFRRTLDNDGFKLASVLYPDQEGIKPEFKDMLSLCDQISVWFWYARNIPGMKDDIRKVRDLVGPEKALIMGVYMWDFGSGSPVPEHLMRRQLEIGGELMAERRLSGLVFHPTSLVSRKLASVEISRRWIAENGMRRI
;
A
#
# COMPACT_ATOMS: atom_id res chain seq x y z
N MET A 1 -14.17 -4.71 22.02
CA MET A 1 -13.32 -4.11 20.97
C MET A 1 -11.98 -4.83 21.03
N GLN A 2 -11.78 -5.87 20.22
CA GLN A 2 -10.49 -6.56 20.16
C GLN A 2 -9.53 -5.69 19.36
N THR A 3 -8.49 -5.21 19.99
CA THR A 3 -7.44 -4.43 19.32
C THR A 3 -6.50 -5.41 18.61
N ARG A 4 -5.82 -4.99 17.53
CA ARG A 4 -4.75 -5.79 16.87
C ARG A 4 -3.71 -6.32 17.86
N ARG A 5 -3.50 -5.67 19.02
CA ARG A 5 -2.61 -6.10 20.08
C ARG A 5 -2.96 -7.47 20.68
N ASP A 6 -4.24 -7.82 20.78
CA ASP A 6 -4.67 -9.09 21.37
C ASP A 6 -4.32 -10.29 20.47
N PHE A 7 -3.97 -10.02 19.23
CA PHE A 7 -3.66 -11.02 18.21
C PHE A 7 -2.15 -11.30 18.08
N VAL A 8 -1.30 -10.29 18.28
CA VAL A 8 0.17 -10.40 18.15
C VAL A 8 0.82 -11.05 19.40
N GLY A 9 0.17 -11.00 20.55
CA GLY A 9 0.71 -11.51 21.83
C GLY A 9 0.88 -13.04 21.93
N LYS A 10 0.48 -13.84 20.94
CA LYS A 10 0.54 -15.30 20.99
C LYS A 10 1.68 -15.95 20.18
N LEU A 11 2.55 -15.16 19.55
CA LEU A 11 3.62 -15.68 18.68
C LEU A 11 5.05 -15.56 19.25
N ALA A 12 5.21 -15.25 20.54
CA ALA A 12 6.51 -15.32 21.21
C ALA A 12 6.78 -16.75 21.73
N GLY A 13 7.20 -17.65 20.87
CA GLY A 13 7.53 -19.02 21.23
C GLY A 13 8.40 -19.72 20.18
N ALA A 14 9.73 -19.66 20.41
CA ALA A 14 10.75 -20.62 20.03
C ALA A 14 10.90 -21.07 18.57
N GLY A 15 12.03 -20.71 17.97
CA GLY A 15 12.58 -21.37 16.79
C GLY A 15 14.03 -20.99 16.58
N ALA A 16 14.95 -21.80 17.09
CA ALA A 16 16.39 -21.65 16.85
C ALA A 16 16.69 -21.85 15.36
N LEU A 17 17.32 -20.85 14.73
CA LEU A 17 17.86 -20.97 13.37
C LEU A 17 19.22 -21.69 13.43
N ALA A 18 19.27 -22.85 12.78
CA ALA A 18 20.51 -23.53 12.45
C ALA A 18 21.13 -22.85 11.22
N ALA A 19 22.38 -22.40 11.36
CA ALA A 19 23.17 -21.87 10.26
C ALA A 19 23.58 -22.99 9.31
N LEU A 20 23.10 -22.94 8.08
CA LEU A 20 23.63 -23.77 6.97
C LEU A 20 24.52 -22.89 6.10
N GLY A 21 25.84 -23.08 6.25
CA GLY A 21 26.83 -22.58 5.32
C GLY A 21 26.74 -23.35 4.00
N GLY A 22 26.55 -22.63 2.91
CA GLY A 22 26.54 -23.18 1.55
C GLY A 22 27.15 -22.21 0.54
N GLY A 23 28.25 -22.66 -0.08
CA GLY A 23 29.20 -21.91 -0.87
C GLY A 23 28.64 -21.12 -2.05
N CYS A 24 29.22 -19.96 -2.25
CA CYS A 24 29.10 -19.11 -3.43
C CYS A 24 29.56 -19.87 -4.69
N ARG A 25 28.63 -20.10 -5.63
CA ARG A 25 28.97 -20.32 -7.04
C ARG A 25 28.76 -19.02 -7.79
N VAL A 26 29.87 -18.46 -8.25
CA VAL A 26 29.92 -17.33 -9.17
C VAL A 26 29.38 -17.79 -10.51
N PHE A 27 28.24 -17.29 -10.94
CA PHE A 27 27.81 -17.33 -12.34
C PHE A 27 28.21 -15.99 -12.98
N ALA A 28 29.22 -16.05 -13.82
CA ALA A 28 29.55 -14.99 -14.73
C ALA A 28 28.58 -15.02 -15.93
N GLY A 29 28.00 -13.87 -16.21
CA GLY A 29 27.09 -13.66 -17.32
C GLY A 29 26.24 -12.42 -17.04
N ALA A 30 26.89 -11.26 -16.83
CA ALA A 30 26.19 -10.00 -16.77
C ALA A 30 25.80 -9.57 -18.19
N ASP A 31 24.53 -9.65 -18.50
CA ASP A 31 23.96 -8.86 -19.59
C ASP A 31 23.76 -7.44 -19.02
N ASP A 32 24.69 -6.54 -19.36
CA ASP A 32 24.72 -5.13 -18.96
C ASP A 32 23.67 -4.30 -19.75
N SER A 33 22.48 -4.80 -19.89
CA SER A 33 21.34 -3.97 -20.29
C SER A 33 20.91 -3.16 -19.06
N PRO A 34 21.00 -1.81 -19.09
CA PRO A 34 20.51 -1.01 -18.00
C PRO A 34 19.03 -1.34 -17.82
N ALA A 35 18.64 -1.76 -16.61
CA ALA A 35 17.24 -1.90 -16.25
C ALA A 35 16.56 -0.56 -16.53
N VAL A 36 15.83 -0.48 -17.63
CA VAL A 36 15.02 0.69 -17.98
C VAL A 36 13.93 0.74 -16.91
N SER A 37 14.19 1.52 -15.88
CA SER A 37 13.13 1.97 -14.98
C SER A 37 12.05 2.58 -15.88
N PRO A 38 10.77 2.14 -15.79
CA PRO A 38 9.74 2.77 -16.57
C PRO A 38 9.82 4.28 -16.31
N PRO A 39 9.62 5.13 -17.33
CA PRO A 39 9.71 6.55 -17.16
C PRO A 39 8.67 6.97 -16.11
N TYR A 40 9.10 7.09 -14.85
CA TYR A 40 8.35 7.84 -13.87
C TYR A 40 8.37 9.25 -14.41
N GLU A 41 7.22 9.72 -14.86
CA GLU A 41 7.11 11.12 -15.19
C GLU A 41 7.61 11.88 -13.97
N ASP A 42 8.45 12.89 -14.18
CA ASP A 42 9.22 13.58 -13.15
C ASP A 42 8.36 14.46 -12.21
N VAL A 43 7.08 14.14 -12.06
CA VAL A 43 6.14 14.95 -11.28
C VAL A 43 5.52 14.15 -10.13
N ILE A 44 5.26 14.84 -9.04
CA ILE A 44 4.66 14.25 -7.82
C ILE A 44 3.36 13.49 -8.13
N ARG A 45 2.47 14.08 -8.97
CA ARG A 45 1.16 13.48 -9.28
C ARG A 45 1.25 12.04 -9.76
N ASP A 46 2.21 11.72 -10.61
CA ASP A 46 2.35 10.40 -11.19
C ASP A 46 2.83 9.34 -10.18
N ARG A 47 3.30 9.80 -9.02
CA ARG A 47 3.73 8.96 -7.89
C ARG A 47 2.69 8.82 -6.80
N LEU A 48 1.49 9.40 -6.99
CA LEU A 48 0.40 9.29 -6.03
C LEU A 48 -0.47 8.09 -6.35
N TRP A 49 -0.85 7.38 -5.28
CA TRP A 49 -1.72 6.21 -5.32
C TRP A 49 -2.94 6.43 -4.45
N MET A 50 -4.02 5.79 -4.80
CA MET A 50 -5.22 5.71 -3.99
C MET A 50 -5.42 4.29 -3.51
N TRP A 51 -5.71 4.10 -2.21
CA TRP A 51 -6.17 2.83 -1.69
C TRP A 51 -7.65 2.69 -1.99
N GLY A 52 -7.97 1.80 -2.92
CA GLY A 52 -9.30 1.68 -3.47
C GLY A 52 -10.15 0.65 -2.73
N HIS A 53 -11.21 1.14 -2.08
CA HIS A 53 -12.30 0.31 -1.56
C HIS A 53 -13.54 0.53 -2.40
N GLY A 54 -14.36 -0.51 -2.61
CA GLY A 54 -15.66 -0.36 -3.27
C GLY A 54 -16.55 0.67 -2.55
N GLY A 55 -17.41 1.38 -3.29
CA GLY A 55 -18.14 2.54 -2.78
C GLY A 55 -18.89 2.31 -1.47
N ALA A 56 -19.52 1.17 -1.29
CA ALA A 56 -20.26 0.79 -0.08
C ALA A 56 -19.41 0.06 0.99
N ALA A 57 -18.09 -0.01 0.84
CA ALA A 57 -17.23 -0.82 1.72
C ALA A 57 -17.28 -0.38 3.19
N PHE A 58 -17.50 0.91 3.45
CA PHE A 58 -17.59 1.48 4.81
C PHE A 58 -19.01 1.74 5.31
N ASP A 59 -20.03 1.26 4.63
CA ASP A 59 -21.42 1.42 5.10
C ASP A 59 -21.80 0.35 6.15
N LYS A 60 -20.92 -0.63 6.40
CA LYS A 60 -21.12 -1.65 7.42
C LYS A 60 -20.52 -1.24 8.76
N PRO A 61 -21.25 -1.32 9.89
CA PRO A 61 -20.90 -0.70 11.18
C PRO A 61 -19.60 -1.22 11.85
N ARG A 62 -19.04 -2.35 11.41
CA ARG A 62 -17.97 -3.05 12.18
C ARG A 62 -16.60 -2.36 12.17
N HIS A 63 -16.30 -1.51 11.19
CA HIS A 63 -14.96 -0.93 11.02
C HIS A 63 -14.95 0.60 10.87
N THR A 64 -16.10 1.23 11.01
CA THR A 64 -16.31 2.64 10.65
C THR A 64 -16.79 3.50 11.82
N ALA A 65 -16.42 3.11 13.07
CA ALA A 65 -16.82 3.89 14.25
C ALA A 65 -16.44 5.37 14.06
N GLY A 66 -17.44 6.23 14.12
CA GLY A 66 -17.26 7.69 14.00
C GLY A 66 -17.17 8.25 12.57
N ILE A 67 -16.99 7.43 11.55
CA ILE A 67 -16.98 7.93 10.15
C ILE A 67 -18.39 8.40 9.76
N PRO A 68 -18.55 9.65 9.30
CA PRO A 68 -19.87 10.14 8.90
C PRO A 68 -20.46 9.34 7.74
N PRO A 69 -21.77 9.10 7.71
CA PRO A 69 -22.42 8.50 6.55
C PRO A 69 -22.29 9.41 5.33
N ALA A 70 -22.21 8.81 4.14
CA ALA A 70 -22.24 9.54 2.87
C ALA A 70 -22.70 8.60 1.76
N GLU A 71 -23.12 9.17 0.63
CA GLU A 71 -23.36 8.41 -0.58
C GLU A 71 -22.07 7.70 -1.02
N PRO A 72 -22.16 6.43 -1.43
CA PRO A 72 -21.02 5.70 -1.94
C PRO A 72 -20.35 6.43 -3.12
N ILE A 73 -19.02 6.38 -3.17
CA ILE A 73 -18.25 6.90 -4.29
C ILE A 73 -17.41 5.77 -4.89
N GLU A 74 -17.40 5.66 -6.21
CA GLU A 74 -16.61 4.66 -6.90
C GLU A 74 -15.12 5.03 -6.94
N MET A 75 -14.25 4.01 -7.02
CA MET A 75 -12.78 4.22 -6.97
C MET A 75 -12.31 5.20 -8.03
N ASN A 76 -12.81 5.06 -9.27
CA ASN A 76 -12.42 5.94 -10.38
C ASN A 76 -12.83 7.40 -10.14
N ASP A 77 -14.01 7.62 -9.58
CA ASP A 77 -14.52 8.98 -9.30
C ASP A 77 -13.77 9.62 -8.12
N ALA A 78 -13.45 8.84 -7.09
CA ALA A 78 -12.61 9.28 -5.98
C ALA A 78 -11.19 9.67 -6.44
N CYS A 79 -10.59 8.85 -7.31
CA CYS A 79 -9.29 9.15 -7.93
C CYS A 79 -9.34 10.45 -8.75
N ARG A 80 -10.39 10.61 -9.56
CA ARG A 80 -10.60 11.83 -10.37
C ARG A 80 -10.80 13.06 -9.48
N TYR A 81 -11.60 12.95 -8.43
CA TYR A 81 -11.84 14.04 -7.48
C TYR A 81 -10.56 14.56 -6.83
N LEU A 82 -9.67 13.67 -6.42
CA LEU A 82 -8.39 14.02 -5.81
C LEU A 82 -7.30 14.33 -6.84
N GLY A 83 -7.46 13.97 -8.11
CA GLY A 83 -6.44 14.09 -9.14
C GLY A 83 -5.31 13.06 -9.01
N ILE A 84 -5.60 11.87 -8.50
CA ILE A 84 -4.65 10.77 -8.29
C ILE A 84 -4.78 9.75 -9.44
N PRO A 85 -3.69 9.47 -10.21
CA PRO A 85 -3.78 8.64 -11.41
C PRO A 85 -3.58 7.14 -11.17
N ASN A 86 -3.23 6.70 -9.96
CA ASN A 86 -2.95 5.29 -9.70
C ASN A 86 -3.83 4.76 -8.56
N VAL A 87 -4.24 3.49 -8.64
CA VAL A 87 -5.10 2.88 -7.63
C VAL A 87 -4.63 1.48 -7.26
N CYS A 88 -4.70 1.14 -5.97
CA CYS A 88 -4.66 -0.21 -5.47
C CYS A 88 -6.09 -0.68 -5.21
N VAL A 89 -6.56 -1.66 -5.96
CA VAL A 89 -7.88 -2.27 -5.76
C VAL A 89 -7.80 -3.22 -4.59
N CYS A 90 -8.41 -2.86 -3.47
CA CYS A 90 -8.55 -3.67 -2.28
C CYS A 90 -10.04 -4.06 -2.12
N ARG A 91 -10.32 -5.36 -2.16
CA ARG A 91 -11.69 -5.89 -2.12
C ARG A 91 -12.25 -5.98 -0.70
N TYR A 92 -12.06 -4.92 0.07
CA TYR A 92 -12.58 -4.84 1.44
C TYR A 92 -14.11 -5.07 1.46
N ALA A 93 -14.59 -5.83 2.46
CA ALA A 93 -16.00 -6.25 2.55
C ALA A 93 -16.53 -7.00 1.30
N ASN A 94 -15.64 -7.64 0.53
CA ASN A 94 -15.95 -8.36 -0.70
C ASN A 94 -16.47 -7.47 -1.86
N LEU A 95 -16.09 -6.17 -1.85
CA LEU A 95 -16.51 -5.20 -2.84
C LEU A 95 -15.29 -4.62 -3.61
N PRO A 96 -15.30 -4.65 -4.97
CA PRO A 96 -16.27 -5.35 -5.81
C PRO A 96 -16.18 -6.87 -5.61
N LYS A 97 -17.27 -7.61 -5.92
CA LYS A 97 -17.23 -9.07 -5.91
C LYS A 97 -16.25 -9.58 -6.95
N ALA A 98 -15.74 -10.81 -6.77
CA ALA A 98 -14.73 -11.37 -7.68
C ALA A 98 -15.23 -11.42 -9.13
N GLU A 99 -16.45 -11.87 -9.34
CA GLU A 99 -17.11 -11.95 -10.63
C GLU A 99 -17.35 -10.59 -11.31
N ASP A 100 -17.47 -9.52 -10.51
CA ASP A 100 -17.73 -8.17 -11.01
C ASP A 100 -16.42 -7.41 -11.33
N CYS A 101 -15.28 -7.87 -10.87
CA CYS A 101 -13.99 -7.15 -10.99
C CYS A 101 -13.65 -6.79 -12.45
N ALA A 102 -13.89 -7.70 -13.40
CA ALA A 102 -13.56 -7.44 -14.80
C ALA A 102 -14.41 -6.30 -15.40
N ALA A 103 -15.70 -6.28 -15.10
CA ALA A 103 -16.59 -5.18 -15.51
C ALA A 103 -16.23 -3.88 -14.77
N TYR A 104 -15.88 -3.98 -13.48
CA TYR A 104 -15.50 -2.85 -12.65
C TYR A 104 -14.23 -2.16 -13.16
N LEU A 105 -13.18 -2.89 -13.48
CA LEU A 105 -11.93 -2.31 -13.99
C LEU A 105 -12.11 -1.62 -15.36
N LYS A 106 -13.08 -2.03 -16.16
CA LYS A 106 -13.41 -1.33 -17.43
C LYS A 106 -13.92 0.10 -17.21
N THR A 107 -14.35 0.46 -15.99
CA THR A 107 -14.74 1.84 -15.65
C THR A 107 -13.53 2.75 -15.42
N PHE A 108 -12.32 2.22 -15.29
CA PHE A 108 -11.10 2.96 -14.99
C PHE A 108 -10.52 3.61 -16.25
N LYS A 109 -11.08 4.77 -16.65
CA LYS A 109 -10.70 5.46 -17.89
C LYS A 109 -9.41 6.26 -17.77
N ASP A 110 -9.17 6.85 -16.58
CA ASP A 110 -8.09 7.81 -16.35
C ASP A 110 -6.99 7.24 -15.42
N ILE A 111 -7.06 5.95 -15.10
CA ILE A 111 -6.12 5.29 -14.21
C ILE A 111 -4.89 4.82 -14.99
N LYS A 112 -3.73 5.40 -14.67
CA LYS A 112 -2.45 5.06 -15.31
C LYS A 112 -1.92 3.69 -14.86
N ARG A 113 -1.99 3.40 -13.56
CA ARG A 113 -1.48 2.14 -12.98
C ARG A 113 -2.47 1.56 -12.00
N ILE A 114 -2.61 0.25 -12.06
CA ILE A 114 -3.45 -0.53 -11.15
C ILE A 114 -2.56 -1.48 -10.36
N ALA A 115 -2.77 -1.54 -9.06
CA ALA A 115 -2.34 -2.63 -8.21
C ALA A 115 -3.58 -3.38 -7.70
N PHE A 116 -3.41 -4.64 -7.33
CA PHE A 116 -4.49 -5.48 -6.82
C PHE A 116 -4.08 -6.13 -5.50
N SER A 117 -4.87 -5.93 -4.45
CA SER A 117 -4.58 -6.56 -3.17
C SER A 117 -4.97 -8.04 -3.20
N VAL A 118 -4.02 -8.90 -2.86
CA VAL A 118 -4.22 -10.36 -2.76
C VAL A 118 -4.31 -10.84 -1.30
N VAL A 119 -3.95 -9.96 -0.37
CA VAL A 119 -4.23 -10.10 1.06
C VAL A 119 -5.07 -8.91 1.47
N ASP A 120 -6.33 -9.11 1.75
CA ASP A 120 -7.32 -8.08 2.06
C ASP A 120 -8.48 -8.69 2.88
N GLY A 121 -9.46 -7.88 3.23
CA GLY A 121 -10.64 -8.31 3.99
C GLY A 121 -11.71 -9.05 3.17
N ALA A 122 -11.45 -9.41 1.90
CA ALA A 122 -12.37 -10.18 1.08
C ALA A 122 -12.22 -11.69 1.29
N GLU A 123 -13.26 -12.43 0.90
CA GLU A 123 -13.25 -13.89 0.92
C GLU A 123 -12.24 -14.48 -0.09
N GLY A 124 -11.79 -15.69 0.22
CA GLY A 124 -10.86 -16.44 -0.62
C GLY A 124 -9.42 -16.40 -0.12
N SER A 125 -8.63 -17.37 -0.60
CA SER A 125 -7.20 -17.43 -0.31
C SER A 125 -6.42 -16.40 -1.11
N TRP A 126 -5.21 -16.07 -0.69
CA TRP A 126 -4.32 -15.22 -1.48
C TRP A 126 -4.04 -15.81 -2.87
N ARG A 127 -3.98 -17.15 -2.99
CA ARG A 127 -3.80 -17.82 -4.30
C ARG A 127 -4.97 -17.57 -5.22
N SER A 128 -6.21 -17.71 -4.75
CA SER A 128 -7.40 -17.43 -5.57
C SER A 128 -7.50 -15.97 -6.01
N LYS A 129 -7.11 -15.05 -5.12
CA LYS A 129 -7.08 -13.60 -5.43
C LYS A 129 -5.97 -13.27 -6.43
N TYR A 130 -4.83 -13.96 -6.34
CA TYR A 130 -3.75 -13.82 -7.31
C TYR A 130 -4.15 -14.32 -8.69
N GLU A 131 -4.82 -15.48 -8.79
CA GLU A 131 -5.33 -15.98 -10.08
C GLU A 131 -6.36 -15.01 -10.68
N LEU A 132 -7.19 -14.39 -9.86
CA LEU A 132 -8.07 -13.31 -10.30
C LEU A 132 -7.27 -12.13 -10.85
N ALA A 133 -6.24 -11.66 -10.16
CA ALA A 133 -5.37 -10.57 -10.64
C ALA A 133 -4.72 -10.90 -11.99
N LYS A 134 -4.23 -12.14 -12.18
CA LYS A 134 -3.69 -12.63 -13.46
C LYS A 134 -4.74 -12.60 -14.57
N ALA A 135 -5.94 -13.06 -14.28
CA ALA A 135 -7.04 -13.04 -15.26
C ALA A 135 -7.39 -11.60 -15.67
N LEU A 136 -7.50 -10.69 -14.69
CA LEU A 136 -7.81 -9.29 -14.93
C LEU A 136 -6.72 -8.56 -15.74
N ARG A 137 -5.45 -8.92 -15.54
CA ARG A 137 -4.33 -8.29 -16.26
C ARG A 137 -4.38 -8.50 -17.77
N LYS A 138 -5.00 -9.57 -18.25
CA LYS A 138 -5.10 -9.85 -19.68
C LYS A 138 -5.78 -8.69 -20.44
N ASP A 139 -6.80 -8.09 -19.82
CA ASP A 139 -7.57 -6.97 -20.38
C ASP A 139 -7.11 -5.61 -19.81
N ASN A 140 -6.24 -5.61 -18.79
CA ASN A 140 -5.77 -4.41 -18.11
C ASN A 140 -4.23 -4.46 -17.98
N PRO A 141 -3.48 -4.18 -19.07
CA PRO A 141 -2.02 -4.30 -19.07
C PRO A 141 -1.32 -3.36 -18.08
N ASN A 142 -2.01 -2.31 -17.62
CA ASN A 142 -1.57 -1.41 -16.57
C ASN A 142 -1.76 -1.96 -15.13
N LEU A 143 -2.33 -3.16 -14.97
CA LEU A 143 -2.32 -3.92 -13.72
C LEU A 143 -0.98 -4.64 -13.58
N THR A 144 -0.05 -4.00 -12.91
CA THR A 144 1.36 -4.43 -12.86
C THR A 144 1.84 -4.89 -11.49
N THR A 145 1.06 -4.66 -10.45
CA THR A 145 1.49 -4.84 -9.06
C THR A 145 0.44 -5.61 -8.27
N VAL A 146 0.86 -6.58 -7.49
CA VAL A 146 0.05 -7.17 -6.43
C VAL A 146 0.49 -6.64 -5.08
N TRP A 147 -0.46 -6.52 -4.14
CA TRP A 147 -0.24 -5.91 -2.85
C TRP A 147 -0.63 -6.84 -1.71
N LEU A 148 0.21 -6.93 -0.70
CA LEU A 148 -0.05 -7.64 0.55
C LEU A 148 -0.50 -6.61 1.59
N ASP A 149 -1.81 -6.52 1.82
CA ASP A 149 -2.36 -5.75 2.92
C ASP A 149 -2.15 -6.50 4.23
N ASP A 150 -1.98 -5.78 5.34
CA ASP A 150 -1.77 -6.38 6.66
C ASP A 150 -0.72 -7.51 6.66
N PHE A 151 0.44 -7.26 6.05
CA PHE A 151 1.49 -8.23 5.71
C PHE A 151 1.90 -9.16 6.87
N PHE A 152 1.95 -8.66 8.10
CA PHE A 152 2.38 -9.41 9.27
C PHE A 152 1.23 -10.07 10.05
N THR A 153 0.02 -10.13 9.47
CA THR A 153 -1.09 -10.85 10.11
C THR A 153 -0.97 -12.36 9.88
N PRO A 154 -1.51 -13.21 10.77
CA PRO A 154 -1.49 -14.66 10.60
C PRO A 154 -2.21 -15.19 9.35
N GLN A 155 -3.14 -14.41 8.78
CA GLN A 155 -3.85 -14.75 7.54
C GLN A 155 -3.07 -14.37 6.28
N SER A 156 -2.01 -13.61 6.41
CA SER A 156 -1.17 -13.17 5.30
C SER A 156 -0.09 -14.22 4.96
N LEU A 157 0.69 -13.92 3.94
CA LEU A 157 1.90 -14.64 3.56
C LEU A 157 3.06 -14.31 4.51
N SER A 158 2.81 -14.43 5.82
CA SER A 158 3.78 -14.05 6.85
C SER A 158 4.89 -15.10 7.07
N ARG A 159 4.72 -16.31 6.53
CA ARG A 159 5.76 -17.34 6.56
C ARG A 159 6.76 -17.06 5.44
N PRO A 160 8.07 -17.03 5.75
CA PRO A 160 9.11 -16.75 4.74
C PRO A 160 9.07 -17.69 3.54
N GLU A 161 8.76 -18.96 3.74
CA GLU A 161 8.69 -19.97 2.69
C GLU A 161 7.58 -19.66 1.68
N ASP A 162 6.39 -19.31 2.17
CA ASP A 162 5.26 -18.95 1.31
C ASP A 162 5.57 -17.70 0.50
N LEU A 163 6.25 -16.72 1.10
CA LEU A 163 6.61 -15.48 0.43
C LEU A 163 7.67 -15.70 -0.65
N VAL A 164 8.66 -16.57 -0.40
CA VAL A 164 9.68 -16.92 -1.41
C VAL A 164 9.06 -17.64 -2.61
N GLU A 165 8.17 -18.60 -2.36
CA GLU A 165 7.42 -19.30 -3.42
C GLU A 165 6.57 -18.29 -4.21
N PHE A 166 5.86 -17.42 -3.52
CA PHE A 166 5.04 -16.41 -4.15
C PHE A 166 5.87 -15.44 -4.99
N ARG A 167 7.02 -14.99 -4.50
CA ARG A 167 7.94 -14.13 -5.27
C ARG A 167 8.34 -14.77 -6.60
N ARG A 168 8.75 -16.05 -6.58
CA ARG A 168 9.10 -16.77 -7.82
C ARG A 168 7.94 -16.81 -8.82
N THR A 169 6.73 -17.05 -8.33
CA THR A 169 5.53 -17.04 -9.17
C THR A 169 5.31 -15.68 -9.81
N LEU A 170 5.46 -14.60 -9.03
CA LEU A 170 5.31 -13.23 -9.53
C LEU A 170 6.37 -12.86 -10.57
N ASP A 171 7.62 -13.30 -10.38
CA ASP A 171 8.70 -13.06 -11.35
C ASP A 171 8.40 -13.70 -12.70
N ASN A 172 7.92 -14.94 -12.69
CA ASN A 172 7.53 -15.65 -13.92
C ASN A 172 6.36 -14.96 -14.65
N ASP A 173 5.43 -14.39 -13.90
CA ASP A 173 4.26 -13.71 -14.44
C ASP A 173 4.49 -12.20 -14.69
N GLY A 174 5.67 -11.67 -14.33
CA GLY A 174 6.04 -10.26 -14.50
C GLY A 174 5.23 -9.27 -13.64
N PHE A 175 4.79 -9.68 -12.45
CA PHE A 175 4.19 -8.79 -11.48
C PHE A 175 5.21 -8.24 -10.50
N LYS A 176 5.01 -7.00 -10.07
CA LYS A 176 5.69 -6.43 -8.88
C LYS A 176 4.95 -6.81 -7.61
N LEU A 177 5.70 -6.93 -6.52
CA LEU A 177 5.18 -7.20 -5.18
C LEU A 177 5.27 -5.95 -4.32
N ALA A 178 4.16 -5.52 -3.74
CA ALA A 178 4.12 -4.48 -2.73
C ALA A 178 3.61 -5.02 -1.38
N SER A 179 4.05 -4.43 -0.28
CA SER A 179 3.63 -4.79 1.07
C SER A 179 3.33 -3.58 1.94
N VAL A 180 2.66 -3.82 3.07
CA VAL A 180 2.32 -2.84 4.09
C VAL A 180 3.20 -3.06 5.32
N LEU A 181 3.72 -1.97 5.91
CA LEU A 181 4.46 -1.97 7.18
C LEU A 181 3.88 -0.89 8.10
N TYR A 182 3.67 -1.22 9.37
CA TYR A 182 3.18 -0.32 10.41
C TYR A 182 4.24 -0.12 11.50
N PRO A 183 5.18 0.84 11.36
CA PRO A 183 6.23 1.06 12.35
C PRO A 183 5.72 1.36 13.75
N ASP A 184 4.59 2.05 13.85
CA ASP A 184 3.98 2.45 15.12
C ASP A 184 3.24 1.31 15.86
N GLN A 185 3.09 0.15 15.22
CA GLN A 185 2.45 -1.03 15.81
C GLN A 185 3.42 -2.20 15.94
N GLU A 186 4.16 -2.47 14.87
CA GLU A 186 5.03 -3.63 14.75
C GLU A 186 6.48 -3.31 15.13
N GLY A 187 6.83 -2.02 15.14
CA GLY A 187 8.20 -1.55 15.25
C GLY A 187 8.99 -1.75 13.95
N ILE A 188 10.20 -1.24 13.93
CA ILE A 188 11.14 -1.42 12.82
C ILE A 188 12.16 -2.44 13.28
N LYS A 189 11.96 -3.70 12.89
CA LYS A 189 12.72 -4.84 13.39
C LYS A 189 13.68 -5.34 12.32
N PRO A 190 14.96 -5.65 12.68
CA PRO A 190 15.93 -6.18 11.73
C PRO A 190 15.48 -7.47 11.03
N GLU A 191 14.72 -8.34 11.70
CA GLU A 191 14.19 -9.58 11.14
C GLU A 191 13.19 -9.39 10.00
N PHE A 192 12.61 -8.20 9.85
CA PHE A 192 11.74 -7.88 8.71
C PHE A 192 12.52 -7.68 7.41
N LYS A 193 13.84 -7.45 7.50
CA LYS A 193 14.67 -7.14 6.34
C LYS A 193 14.58 -8.20 5.25
N ASP A 194 14.68 -9.47 5.62
CA ASP A 194 14.69 -10.57 4.65
C ASP A 194 13.33 -10.68 3.91
N MET A 195 12.22 -10.56 4.64
CA MET A 195 10.89 -10.56 4.04
C MET A 195 10.63 -9.32 3.19
N LEU A 196 10.99 -8.14 3.68
CA LEU A 196 10.85 -6.89 2.93
C LEU A 196 11.77 -6.84 1.69
N SER A 197 12.90 -7.55 1.72
CA SER A 197 13.80 -7.66 0.57
C SER A 197 13.17 -8.33 -0.64
N LEU A 198 12.18 -9.20 -0.43
CA LEU A 198 11.42 -9.86 -1.49
C LEU A 198 10.40 -8.93 -2.16
N CYS A 199 10.08 -7.79 -1.55
CA CYS A 199 9.13 -6.83 -2.09
C CYS A 199 9.84 -5.82 -3.01
N ASP A 200 9.18 -5.43 -4.10
CA ASP A 200 9.64 -4.34 -4.98
C ASP A 200 9.27 -2.97 -4.38
N GLN A 201 8.17 -2.93 -3.63
CA GLN A 201 7.63 -1.71 -3.05
C GLN A 201 7.15 -1.96 -1.62
N ILE A 202 7.40 -1.01 -0.73
CA ILE A 202 6.98 -1.07 0.67
C ILE A 202 6.20 0.22 0.98
N SER A 203 4.98 0.06 1.49
CA SER A 203 4.18 1.18 1.99
C SER A 203 4.24 1.25 3.51
N VAL A 204 4.58 2.43 4.01
CA VAL A 204 4.76 2.70 5.46
C VAL A 204 3.58 3.48 5.97
N TRP A 205 2.90 2.96 6.98
CA TRP A 205 1.65 3.49 7.50
C TRP A 205 1.72 3.78 9.00
N PHE A 206 1.00 4.81 9.44
CA PHE A 206 0.91 5.20 10.86
C PHE A 206 -0.55 5.22 11.28
N TRP A 207 -0.93 4.25 12.12
CA TRP A 207 -2.32 3.99 12.49
C TRP A 207 -2.97 5.11 13.30
N TYR A 208 -2.15 5.83 14.07
CA TYR A 208 -2.60 6.93 14.92
C TYR A 208 -2.10 8.27 14.43
N ALA A 209 -3.00 9.25 14.27
CA ALA A 209 -2.61 10.61 13.87
C ALA A 209 -1.61 11.27 14.83
N ARG A 210 -1.66 10.93 16.13
CA ARG A 210 -0.69 11.42 17.13
C ARG A 210 0.76 11.02 16.84
N ASN A 211 1.00 10.02 15.99
CA ASN A 211 2.35 9.57 15.64
C ASN A 211 2.93 10.33 14.42
N ILE A 212 2.13 11.15 13.75
CA ILE A 212 2.56 11.95 12.58
C ILE A 212 3.82 12.80 12.87
N PRO A 213 3.97 13.47 14.03
CA PRO A 213 5.18 14.27 14.28
C PRO A 213 6.49 13.48 14.20
N GLY A 214 6.48 12.20 14.58
CA GLY A 214 7.68 11.32 14.54
C GLY A 214 7.84 10.53 13.24
N MET A 215 6.86 10.55 12.32
CA MET A 215 6.85 9.66 11.16
C MET A 215 8.04 9.88 10.20
N LYS A 216 8.57 11.10 10.12
CA LYS A 216 9.72 11.39 9.26
C LYS A 216 10.96 10.56 9.66
N ASP A 217 11.21 10.45 10.95
CA ASP A 217 12.36 9.70 11.48
C ASP A 217 12.14 8.19 11.34
N ASP A 218 10.93 7.71 11.54
CA ASP A 218 10.62 6.29 11.37
C ASP A 218 10.71 5.87 9.89
N ILE A 219 10.25 6.71 8.95
CA ILE A 219 10.43 6.46 7.51
C ILE A 219 11.91 6.41 7.13
N ARG A 220 12.75 7.27 7.72
CA ARG A 220 14.20 7.22 7.51
C ARG A 220 14.80 5.91 8.00
N LYS A 221 14.42 5.44 9.20
CA LYS A 221 14.85 4.14 9.73
C LYS A 221 14.41 2.98 8.83
N VAL A 222 13.17 3.01 8.32
CA VAL A 222 12.71 2.01 7.34
C VAL A 222 13.55 2.08 6.07
N ARG A 223 13.85 3.27 5.55
CA ARG A 223 14.72 3.46 4.38
C ARG A 223 16.09 2.85 4.61
N ASP A 224 16.67 3.05 5.79
CA ASP A 224 18.00 2.50 6.15
C ASP A 224 17.94 0.97 6.26
N LEU A 225 16.82 0.41 6.73
CA LEU A 225 16.61 -1.04 6.82
C LEU A 225 16.50 -1.71 5.44
N VAL A 226 15.70 -1.13 4.52
CA VAL A 226 15.38 -1.76 3.25
C VAL A 226 16.34 -1.39 2.10
N GLY A 227 17.17 -0.39 2.29
CA GLY A 227 18.13 0.10 1.30
C GLY A 227 17.53 1.03 0.24
N PRO A 228 18.38 1.71 -0.56
CA PRO A 228 17.97 2.74 -1.51
C PRO A 228 17.20 2.20 -2.72
N GLU A 229 17.42 0.93 -3.08
CA GLU A 229 16.87 0.32 -4.30
C GLU A 229 15.37 0.02 -4.21
N LYS A 230 14.83 -0.09 -3.00
CA LYS A 230 13.42 -0.41 -2.81
C LYS A 230 12.53 0.82 -2.99
N ALA A 231 11.43 0.67 -3.71
CA ALA A 231 10.43 1.71 -3.76
C ALA A 231 9.74 1.83 -2.39
N LEU A 232 9.95 2.95 -1.71
CA LEU A 232 9.31 3.24 -0.43
C LEU A 232 8.25 4.30 -0.63
N ILE A 233 7.01 4.02 -0.25
CA ILE A 233 5.90 4.96 -0.32
C ILE A 233 5.30 5.18 1.06
N MET A 234 4.76 6.35 1.32
CA MET A 234 4.14 6.69 2.59
C MET A 234 2.62 6.62 2.49
N GLY A 235 1.99 5.93 3.42
CA GLY A 235 0.54 5.95 3.62
C GLY A 235 0.07 7.28 4.19
N VAL A 236 -0.99 7.81 3.63
CA VAL A 236 -1.66 9.06 4.05
C VAL A 236 -3.07 8.69 4.48
N TYR A 237 -3.29 8.56 5.79
CA TYR A 237 -4.63 8.36 6.32
C TYR A 237 -5.40 9.68 6.35
N MET A 238 -6.60 9.67 5.75
CA MET A 238 -7.54 10.78 5.80
C MET A 238 -8.53 10.67 6.98
N TRP A 239 -8.39 9.64 7.79
CA TRP A 239 -9.13 9.37 9.03
C TRP A 239 -8.17 8.76 10.05
N ASP A 240 -8.23 9.15 11.31
CA ASP A 240 -7.46 8.53 12.38
C ASP A 240 -8.14 7.22 12.81
N PHE A 241 -7.76 6.12 12.16
CA PHE A 241 -8.32 4.80 12.44
C PHE A 241 -7.96 4.30 13.83
N GLY A 242 -6.84 4.76 14.39
CA GLY A 242 -6.39 4.38 15.73
C GLY A 242 -7.25 4.97 16.84
N SER A 243 -7.76 6.17 16.67
CA SER A 243 -8.64 6.85 17.66
C SER A 243 -10.12 6.88 17.24
N GLY A 244 -10.44 6.47 15.99
CA GLY A 244 -11.80 6.50 15.47
C GLY A 244 -12.35 7.92 15.32
N SER A 245 -11.51 8.87 14.88
CA SER A 245 -11.85 10.29 14.82
C SER A 245 -11.27 10.96 13.57
N PRO A 246 -11.75 12.15 13.17
CA PRO A 246 -11.11 12.93 12.12
C PRO A 246 -9.65 13.21 12.44
N VAL A 247 -8.77 13.13 11.42
CA VAL A 247 -7.40 13.63 11.57
C VAL A 247 -7.44 15.14 11.78
N PRO A 248 -6.83 15.68 12.86
CA PRO A 248 -6.73 17.12 13.07
C PRO A 248 -6.08 17.82 11.88
N GLU A 249 -6.62 18.95 11.43
CA GLU A 249 -6.18 19.63 10.21
C GLU A 249 -4.68 19.92 10.19
N HIS A 250 -4.12 20.39 11.32
CA HIS A 250 -2.68 20.69 11.40
C HIS A 250 -1.82 19.42 11.23
N LEU A 251 -2.28 18.26 11.74
CA LEU A 251 -1.60 16.98 11.54
C LEU A 251 -1.75 16.48 10.12
N MET A 252 -2.92 16.68 9.49
CA MET A 252 -3.10 16.33 8.08
C MET A 252 -2.16 17.13 7.17
N ARG A 253 -2.03 18.45 7.39
CA ARG A 253 -1.07 19.30 6.67
C ARG A 253 0.35 18.81 6.91
N ARG A 254 0.72 18.54 8.17
CA ARG A 254 2.06 18.06 8.52
C ARG A 254 2.39 16.72 7.87
N GLN A 255 1.44 15.79 7.80
CA GLN A 255 1.60 14.50 7.11
C GLN A 255 1.97 14.71 5.63
N LEU A 256 1.25 15.59 4.92
CA LEU A 256 1.50 15.89 3.51
C LEU A 256 2.81 16.63 3.29
N GLU A 257 3.17 17.56 4.18
CA GLU A 257 4.47 18.26 4.15
C GLU A 257 5.63 17.26 4.27
N ILE A 258 5.57 16.37 5.27
CA ILE A 258 6.59 15.31 5.47
C ILE A 258 6.71 14.45 4.19
N GLY A 259 5.58 14.05 3.60
CA GLY A 259 5.57 13.29 2.36
C GLY A 259 6.26 14.03 1.22
N GLY A 260 5.94 15.32 1.03
CA GLY A 260 6.54 16.19 0.02
C GLY A 260 8.05 16.41 0.24
N GLU A 261 8.46 16.67 1.50
CA GLU A 261 9.87 16.78 1.88
C GLU A 261 10.67 15.52 1.56
N LEU A 262 10.17 14.35 1.98
CA LEU A 262 10.85 13.08 1.78
C LEU A 262 10.89 12.64 0.31
N MET A 263 9.90 13.01 -0.50
CA MET A 263 9.97 12.81 -1.96
C MET A 263 11.04 13.70 -2.59
N ALA A 264 11.12 14.98 -2.20
CA ALA A 264 12.17 15.90 -2.66
C ALA A 264 13.58 15.43 -2.24
N GLU A 265 13.71 14.83 -1.05
CA GLU A 265 14.93 14.19 -0.56
C GLU A 265 15.23 12.83 -1.27
N ARG A 266 14.38 12.37 -2.19
CA ARG A 266 14.44 11.05 -2.85
C ARG A 266 14.43 9.86 -1.88
N ARG A 267 13.88 10.06 -0.68
CA ARG A 267 13.70 9.00 0.33
C ARG A 267 12.38 8.27 0.19
N LEU A 268 11.39 8.89 -0.46
CA LEU A 268 10.13 8.28 -0.86
C LEU A 268 9.97 8.28 -2.36
N SER A 269 9.36 7.21 -2.87
CA SER A 269 8.99 7.05 -4.27
C SER A 269 7.57 7.55 -4.56
N GLY A 270 6.77 7.87 -3.53
CA GLY A 270 5.41 8.34 -3.70
C GLY A 270 4.59 8.32 -2.40
N LEU A 271 3.30 8.63 -2.53
CA LEU A 271 2.32 8.59 -1.46
C LEU A 271 1.13 7.71 -1.85
N VAL A 272 0.48 7.10 -0.86
CA VAL A 272 -0.76 6.35 -1.06
C VAL A 272 -1.83 6.83 -0.08
N PHE A 273 -2.93 7.37 -0.59
CA PHE A 273 -4.03 7.96 0.17
C PHE A 273 -5.07 6.89 0.52
N HIS A 274 -5.51 6.82 1.76
CA HIS A 274 -6.45 5.81 2.24
C HIS A 274 -7.72 6.43 2.81
N PRO A 275 -8.90 5.88 2.43
CA PRO A 275 -9.24 5.17 1.21
C PRO A 275 -10.23 5.97 0.33
N THR A 276 -10.56 5.43 -0.85
CA THR A 276 -11.53 6.03 -1.78
C THR A 276 -12.88 6.33 -1.13
N SER A 277 -13.37 5.44 -0.29
CA SER A 277 -14.69 5.55 0.38
C SER A 277 -14.82 6.71 1.38
N LEU A 278 -13.72 7.39 1.74
CA LEU A 278 -13.77 8.61 2.54
C LEU A 278 -14.02 9.88 1.71
N VAL A 279 -13.78 9.83 0.40
CA VAL A 279 -13.74 11.03 -0.45
C VAL A 279 -15.10 11.75 -0.49
N SER A 280 -16.21 11.01 -0.47
CA SER A 280 -17.55 11.59 -0.45
C SER A 280 -18.02 12.11 0.92
N ARG A 281 -17.24 11.90 1.99
CA ARG A 281 -17.68 12.14 3.39
C ARG A 281 -17.45 13.58 3.88
N LYS A 282 -17.07 14.49 2.99
CA LYS A 282 -16.86 15.92 3.28
C LYS A 282 -15.90 16.20 4.45
N LEU A 283 -14.89 15.34 4.64
CA LEU A 283 -13.89 15.51 5.69
C LEU A 283 -12.90 16.63 5.33
N ALA A 284 -12.50 17.43 6.31
CA ALA A 284 -11.48 18.46 6.12
C ALA A 284 -10.17 17.88 5.60
N SER A 285 -9.78 16.68 6.05
CA SER A 285 -8.59 15.94 5.62
C SER A 285 -8.61 15.62 4.12
N VAL A 286 -9.78 15.29 3.55
CA VAL A 286 -9.96 15.04 2.11
C VAL A 286 -9.71 16.32 1.32
N GLU A 287 -10.31 17.46 1.75
CA GLU A 287 -10.14 18.73 1.07
C GLU A 287 -8.71 19.31 1.19
N ILE A 288 -8.06 19.08 2.33
CA ILE A 288 -6.64 19.40 2.52
C ILE A 288 -5.79 18.60 1.55
N SER A 289 -6.04 17.29 1.43
CA SER A 289 -5.35 16.42 0.47
C SER A 289 -5.53 16.90 -0.97
N ARG A 290 -6.77 17.16 -1.37
CA ARG A 290 -7.10 17.63 -2.72
C ARG A 290 -6.38 18.95 -3.07
N ARG A 291 -6.38 19.92 -2.15
CA ARG A 291 -5.67 21.20 -2.34
C ARG A 291 -4.18 20.99 -2.44
N TRP A 292 -3.59 20.21 -1.54
CA TRP A 292 -2.16 19.92 -1.59
C TRP A 292 -1.74 19.26 -2.91
N ILE A 293 -2.54 18.30 -3.42
CA ILE A 293 -2.29 17.65 -4.71
C ILE A 293 -2.39 18.64 -5.86
N ALA A 294 -3.39 19.54 -5.83
CA ALA A 294 -3.55 20.58 -6.86
C ALA A 294 -2.36 21.54 -6.90
N GLU A 295 -1.85 21.93 -5.74
CA GLU A 295 -0.74 22.89 -5.59
C GLU A 295 0.64 22.26 -5.88
N ASN A 296 0.83 20.99 -5.53
CA ASN A 296 2.14 20.35 -5.57
C ASN A 296 2.27 19.26 -6.64
N GLY A 297 1.15 18.73 -7.16
CA GLY A 297 1.14 17.56 -8.03
C GLY A 297 1.97 17.71 -9.31
N MET A 298 2.15 18.92 -9.83
CA MET A 298 2.94 19.17 -11.04
C MET A 298 4.40 19.54 -10.74
N ARG A 299 4.82 19.54 -9.48
CA ARG A 299 6.23 19.77 -9.13
C ARG A 299 7.08 18.58 -9.58
N ARG A 300 8.22 18.86 -10.19
CA ARG A 300 9.24 17.84 -10.50
C ARG A 300 10.03 17.45 -9.26
N ILE A 301 10.44 16.17 -9.19
CA ILE A 301 11.24 15.62 -8.07
C ILE A 301 12.32 14.67 -8.57
#